data_261cb2082263b8e1ea344207475d0276
#
_entry.id   261cb2082263b8e1ea344207475d0276
#
_cell.length_a   1.000
_cell.length_b   1.000
_cell.length_c   1.000
_cell.angle_alpha   90.00
_cell.angle_beta   90.00
_cell.angle_gamma   90.00
#
_symmetry.space_group_name_H-M   'P 1'
#
loop_
_entity.id
_entity.type
_entity.pdbx_description
1 polymer ?
#
loop_
_entity_poly.entity_id
_entity_poly.type
_entity_poly.pdbx_seq_one_letter_code
_entity_poly.pdbx_strand_id
1 'polypeptide(L)'
;MAVTVSGCSVSRHPTASRTVQVLGEPKGPTLVMGQPAPAGTGDLGAVSCAKKGRCWAVGIAGPDTTPPPGGATVIAATINGGVTWKAQHVSGETIPELSGISCPTATECMAVGSNGSSLPAGVVVTTSDAGAVWNPATAPAGALSVASVSCASPADCLAIVSDGSTLWSAQSTDFGQTWQRFGNLPGSFLGGGDLWCGVGGACLVAGHVPTTSGHGQGAVALSADGGQTWALATVPSVSGLLQSAACPSASTCLAGGTKSTTTSDIVPAQGELLHSVDGGHTWTDVTDAPPVDDVSDMECPTATVCAMVGTHWAGNPPVATGAVAQSADGGATFKASSAAYIPISLRAVACPTPAHCVAVGGDTVARITLVAPQPRHSHASAHP
;
A
#
# COMPACT_ATOMS: atom_id res chain seq x y z
N MET A 1 -66.38 67.02 11.10
CA MET A 1 -65.09 66.79 11.80
C MET A 1 -64.47 65.52 11.12
N ALA A 2 -63.53 65.75 10.26
CA ALA A 2 -62.83 64.64 9.56
C ALA A 2 -61.46 64.49 10.21
N VAL A 3 -61.16 63.27 10.70
CA VAL A 3 -59.88 62.94 11.30
C VAL A 3 -59.08 62.21 10.19
N THR A 4 -58.01 62.84 9.75
CA THR A 4 -57.03 62.28 8.85
C THR A 4 -56.04 61.43 9.63
N VAL A 5 -55.94 60.11 9.28
CA VAL A 5 -54.91 59.20 9.80
C VAL A 5 -53.76 59.20 8.81
N SER A 6 -52.59 59.63 9.26
CA SER A 6 -51.34 59.66 8.53
C SER A 6 -50.79 58.22 8.39
N GLY A 7 -50.59 57.75 7.15
CA GLY A 7 -50.03 56.42 6.87
C GLY A 7 -48.52 56.36 7.12
N CYS A 8 -48.10 55.39 7.90
CA CYS A 8 -46.71 55.07 8.17
C CYS A 8 -46.17 54.18 7.00
N SER A 9 -45.22 54.72 6.26
CA SER A 9 -44.58 54.02 5.13
C SER A 9 -43.55 53.01 5.71
N VAL A 10 -43.83 51.71 5.52
CA VAL A 10 -42.88 50.65 5.87
C VAL A 10 -41.94 50.43 4.67
N SER A 11 -40.70 50.86 4.84
CA SER A 11 -39.61 50.58 3.89
C SER A 11 -39.28 49.10 3.92
N ARG A 12 -39.57 48.38 2.80
CA ARG A 12 -39.14 46.99 2.65
C ARG A 12 -37.68 46.99 2.24
N HIS A 13 -36.84 46.51 3.13
CA HIS A 13 -35.47 46.11 2.77
C HIS A 13 -35.52 44.82 1.90
N PRO A 14 -34.75 44.72 0.83
CA PRO A 14 -34.65 43.47 0.10
C PRO A 14 -33.89 42.44 0.96
N THR A 15 -34.58 41.41 1.38
CA THR A 15 -33.96 40.19 1.94
C THR A 15 -33.10 39.55 0.87
N ALA A 16 -31.79 39.74 0.97
CA ALA A 16 -30.84 38.97 0.18
C ALA A 16 -31.01 37.49 0.54
N SER A 17 -31.57 36.72 -0.39
CA SER A 17 -31.65 35.28 -0.28
C SER A 17 -30.20 34.75 -0.32
N ARG A 18 -29.65 34.44 0.84
CA ARG A 18 -28.39 33.66 0.91
C ARG A 18 -28.69 32.25 0.47
N THR A 19 -28.35 31.95 -0.76
CA THR A 19 -28.24 30.57 -1.22
C THR A 19 -27.15 29.92 -0.39
N VAL A 20 -27.53 29.11 0.57
CA VAL A 20 -26.59 28.18 1.24
C VAL A 20 -26.20 27.18 0.17
N GLN A 21 -25.03 27.35 -0.42
CA GLN A 21 -24.42 26.26 -1.16
C GLN A 21 -24.13 25.16 -0.16
N VAL A 22 -24.91 24.12 -0.20
CA VAL A 22 -24.54 22.84 0.43
C VAL A 22 -23.29 22.38 -0.33
N LEU A 23 -22.13 22.63 0.26
CA LEU A 23 -20.89 22.07 -0.23
C LEU A 23 -21.10 20.56 -0.15
N GLY A 24 -21.17 19.91 -1.32
CA GLY A 24 -21.30 18.47 -1.40
C GLY A 24 -20.16 17.83 -0.58
N GLU A 25 -20.48 16.73 0.08
CA GLU A 25 -19.46 15.95 0.79
C GLU A 25 -18.25 15.72 -0.13
N PRO A 26 -17.01 15.79 0.39
CA PRO A 26 -15.83 15.52 -0.41
C PRO A 26 -15.99 14.13 -1.04
N LYS A 27 -15.94 14.09 -2.35
CA LYS A 27 -16.03 12.84 -3.11
C LYS A 27 -14.83 11.99 -2.76
N GLY A 28 -15.03 10.68 -2.58
CA GLY A 28 -13.94 9.71 -2.44
C GLY A 28 -13.09 9.63 -3.72
N PRO A 29 -12.05 8.79 -3.73
CA PRO A 29 -11.19 8.62 -4.89
C PRO A 29 -12.00 8.15 -6.10
N THR A 30 -11.57 8.55 -7.29
CA THR A 30 -12.14 8.03 -8.53
C THR A 30 -11.28 6.87 -9.01
N LEU A 31 -11.89 5.70 -9.09
CA LEU A 31 -11.27 4.53 -9.67
C LEU A 31 -11.55 4.51 -11.18
N VAL A 32 -10.52 4.47 -11.99
CA VAL A 32 -10.64 4.15 -13.41
C VAL A 32 -10.55 2.62 -13.54
N MET A 33 -11.54 2.02 -14.20
CA MET A 33 -11.63 0.56 -14.43
C MET A 33 -10.26 -0.05 -14.70
N GLY A 34 -9.98 -1.15 -14.02
CA GLY A 34 -8.80 -1.93 -14.26
C GLY A 34 -8.72 -2.42 -15.70
N GLN A 35 -7.52 -2.50 -16.20
CA GLN A 35 -7.23 -3.16 -17.47
C GLN A 35 -6.58 -4.51 -17.15
N PRO A 36 -6.72 -5.52 -18.01
CA PRO A 36 -5.94 -6.73 -17.87
C PRO A 36 -4.45 -6.40 -17.85
N ALA A 37 -3.72 -7.07 -16.98
CA ALA A 37 -2.25 -7.06 -17.03
C ALA A 37 -1.78 -7.63 -18.38
N PRO A 38 -0.57 -7.29 -18.85
CA PRO A 38 -0.04 -7.87 -20.07
C PRO A 38 -0.05 -9.41 -20.01
N ALA A 39 -0.36 -10.05 -21.12
CA ALA A 39 -0.36 -11.51 -21.20
C ALA A 39 1.00 -12.08 -20.74
N GLY A 40 0.96 -13.09 -19.91
CA GLY A 40 2.15 -13.77 -19.40
C GLY A 40 2.75 -13.16 -18.11
N THR A 41 2.14 -12.13 -17.53
CA THR A 41 2.65 -11.55 -16.26
C THR A 41 2.16 -12.27 -15.00
N GLY A 42 1.21 -13.22 -15.10
CA GLY A 42 0.71 -13.94 -13.92
C GLY A 42 -0.05 -13.07 -12.91
N ASP A 43 0.03 -13.48 -11.65
CA ASP A 43 -0.68 -12.83 -10.53
C ASP A 43 0.18 -11.73 -9.90
N LEU A 44 -0.09 -10.46 -10.24
CA LEU A 44 0.64 -9.30 -9.73
C LEU A 44 0.32 -9.06 -8.24
N GLY A 45 1.36 -8.91 -7.43
CA GLY A 45 1.24 -8.78 -5.98
C GLY A 45 1.95 -7.57 -5.37
N ALA A 46 2.90 -6.95 -6.09
CA ALA A 46 3.60 -5.76 -5.63
C ALA A 46 3.80 -4.76 -6.76
N VAL A 47 3.87 -3.47 -6.42
CA VAL A 47 4.06 -2.38 -7.38
C VAL A 47 4.90 -1.27 -6.77
N SER A 48 5.78 -0.67 -7.55
CA SER A 48 6.56 0.50 -7.16
C SER A 48 6.58 1.52 -8.29
N CYS A 49 6.45 2.79 -7.93
CA CYS A 49 6.41 3.89 -8.88
C CYS A 49 7.56 4.88 -8.65
N ALA A 50 8.32 5.14 -9.70
CA ALA A 50 9.20 6.30 -9.75
C ALA A 50 8.44 7.53 -10.24
N LYS A 51 9.07 8.70 -10.12
CA LYS A 51 8.52 9.97 -10.60
C LYS A 51 8.15 9.91 -12.09
N LYS A 52 7.23 10.78 -12.54
CA LYS A 52 6.78 10.95 -13.94
C LYS A 52 5.93 9.78 -14.49
N GLY A 53 5.19 9.08 -13.63
CA GLY A 53 4.25 8.06 -14.07
C GLY A 53 4.89 6.76 -14.58
N ARG A 54 6.12 6.49 -14.21
CA ARG A 54 6.77 5.20 -14.44
C ARG A 54 6.53 4.29 -13.24
N CYS A 55 5.95 3.14 -13.48
CA CYS A 55 5.73 2.12 -12.44
C CYS A 55 6.08 0.74 -12.97
N TRP A 56 6.47 -0.12 -12.05
CA TRP A 56 6.72 -1.53 -12.30
C TRP A 56 5.94 -2.36 -11.29
N ALA A 57 5.35 -3.44 -11.78
CA ALA A 57 4.62 -4.40 -10.96
C ALA A 57 5.24 -5.78 -11.13
N VAL A 58 5.25 -6.55 -10.06
CA VAL A 58 5.80 -7.91 -10.00
C VAL A 58 4.83 -8.85 -9.30
N GLY A 59 5.04 -10.15 -9.47
CA GLY A 59 4.18 -11.14 -8.85
C GLY A 59 4.61 -12.59 -9.09
N ILE A 60 3.63 -13.48 -9.11
CA ILE A 60 3.82 -14.93 -9.22
C ILE A 60 3.38 -15.38 -10.61
N ALA A 61 4.18 -16.20 -11.27
CA ALA A 61 3.82 -16.81 -12.54
C ALA A 61 2.62 -17.76 -12.35
N GLY A 62 1.56 -17.52 -13.10
CA GLY A 62 0.37 -18.38 -13.04
C GLY A 62 0.60 -19.76 -13.69
N PRO A 63 -0.18 -20.80 -13.32
CA PRO A 63 -0.07 -22.14 -13.91
C PRO A 63 -0.38 -22.17 -15.41
N ASP A 64 -1.14 -21.19 -15.91
CA ASP A 64 -1.49 -21.08 -17.33
C ASP A 64 -0.51 -20.25 -18.17
N THR A 65 0.52 -19.69 -17.51
CA THR A 65 1.61 -19.07 -18.25
C THR A 65 2.45 -20.19 -18.91
N THR A 66 2.04 -20.63 -20.10
CA THR A 66 3.02 -21.27 -20.99
C THR A 66 4.12 -20.23 -21.16
N PRO A 67 5.33 -20.46 -20.62
CA PRO A 67 6.37 -19.48 -20.70
C PRO A 67 6.60 -19.16 -22.18
N PRO A 68 6.56 -17.89 -22.59
CA PRO A 68 7.02 -17.54 -23.92
C PRO A 68 8.48 -18.01 -24.04
N PRO A 69 9.00 -18.23 -25.25
CA PRO A 69 10.40 -18.57 -25.41
C PRO A 69 11.27 -17.55 -24.65
N GLY A 70 11.82 -17.95 -23.49
CA GLY A 70 12.58 -17.06 -22.62
C GLY A 70 12.21 -17.09 -21.13
N GLY A 71 11.19 -17.89 -20.73
CA GLY A 71 10.82 -18.06 -19.32
C GLY A 71 9.54 -17.32 -18.89
N ALA A 72 9.02 -17.66 -17.72
CA ALA A 72 7.87 -16.98 -17.14
C ALA A 72 8.27 -15.55 -16.72
N THR A 73 7.57 -14.55 -17.25
CA THR A 73 7.78 -13.15 -16.90
C THR A 73 6.76 -12.75 -15.87
N VAL A 74 7.24 -12.25 -14.74
CA VAL A 74 6.40 -11.73 -13.66
C VAL A 74 6.61 -10.24 -13.44
N ILE A 75 7.05 -9.52 -14.47
CA ILE A 75 7.30 -8.08 -14.42
C ILE A 75 6.45 -7.40 -15.48
N ALA A 76 5.67 -6.41 -15.07
CA ALA A 76 4.95 -5.49 -15.94
C ALA A 76 5.40 -4.05 -15.69
N ALA A 77 5.50 -3.24 -16.73
CA ALA A 77 5.92 -1.84 -16.63
C ALA A 77 4.99 -0.89 -17.38
N THR A 78 4.81 0.30 -16.81
CA THR A 78 4.13 1.44 -17.44
C THR A 78 5.00 2.68 -17.42
N ILE A 79 4.89 3.52 -18.45
CA ILE A 79 5.57 4.82 -18.54
C ILE A 79 4.61 6.01 -18.56
N ASN A 80 3.31 5.74 -18.41
CA ASN A 80 2.23 6.72 -18.57
C ASN A 80 1.18 6.65 -17.45
N GLY A 81 1.62 6.31 -16.23
CA GLY A 81 0.76 6.28 -15.05
C GLY A 81 -0.32 5.20 -15.10
N GLY A 82 0.00 4.05 -15.64
CA GLY A 82 -0.90 2.90 -15.68
C GLY A 82 -1.90 2.91 -16.83
N VAL A 83 -1.77 3.81 -17.82
CA VAL A 83 -2.66 3.83 -19.01
C VAL A 83 -2.41 2.61 -19.89
N THR A 84 -1.14 2.27 -20.08
CA THR A 84 -0.73 1.06 -20.80
C THR A 84 0.41 0.38 -20.08
N TRP A 85 0.42 -0.94 -20.12
CA TRP A 85 1.44 -1.77 -19.50
C TRP A 85 2.09 -2.69 -20.54
N LYS A 86 3.35 -3.04 -20.30
CA LYS A 86 4.12 -3.98 -21.11
C LYS A 86 4.80 -5.00 -20.22
N ALA A 87 4.77 -6.26 -20.61
CA ALA A 87 5.57 -7.30 -19.96
C ALA A 87 7.07 -7.03 -20.19
N GLN A 88 7.87 -7.31 -19.16
CA GLN A 88 9.33 -7.27 -19.20
C GLN A 88 9.90 -8.63 -18.78
N HIS A 89 11.10 -8.94 -19.21
CA HIS A 89 11.72 -10.25 -19.02
C HIS A 89 13.04 -10.14 -18.28
N VAL A 90 13.33 -11.13 -17.45
CA VAL A 90 14.63 -11.30 -16.84
C VAL A 90 15.55 -12.05 -17.80
N SER A 91 16.76 -11.58 -17.98
CA SER A 91 17.71 -12.18 -18.89
C SER A 91 18.19 -13.55 -18.40
N GLY A 92 17.97 -14.58 -19.23
CA GLY A 92 18.57 -15.91 -19.05
C GLY A 92 17.98 -16.77 -17.95
N GLU A 93 16.96 -16.33 -17.21
CA GLU A 93 16.39 -17.08 -16.10
C GLU A 93 14.85 -17.06 -16.09
N THR A 94 14.28 -18.16 -15.60
CA THR A 94 12.86 -18.24 -15.25
C THR A 94 12.71 -17.97 -13.75
N ILE A 95 12.10 -16.85 -13.40
CA ILE A 95 11.81 -16.48 -12.02
C ILE A 95 10.31 -16.64 -11.79
N PRO A 96 9.89 -17.63 -11.01
CA PRO A 96 8.47 -17.92 -10.83
C PRO A 96 7.77 -16.96 -9.85
N GLU A 97 8.53 -16.33 -8.93
CA GLU A 97 7.94 -15.52 -7.86
C GLU A 97 8.81 -14.31 -7.53
N LEU A 98 8.22 -13.11 -7.67
CA LEU A 98 8.73 -11.86 -7.13
C LEU A 98 7.68 -11.28 -6.18
N SER A 99 8.06 -11.10 -4.91
CA SER A 99 7.16 -10.69 -3.82
C SER A 99 7.26 -9.21 -3.48
N GLY A 100 8.35 -8.54 -3.85
CA GLY A 100 8.58 -7.13 -3.57
C GLY A 100 9.35 -6.42 -4.66
N ILE A 101 9.14 -5.11 -4.76
CA ILE A 101 9.85 -4.24 -5.73
C ILE A 101 10.04 -2.85 -5.15
N SER A 102 11.20 -2.25 -5.37
CA SER A 102 11.51 -0.86 -5.05
C SER A 102 12.22 -0.18 -6.19
N CYS A 103 11.72 0.99 -6.60
CA CYS A 103 12.27 1.79 -7.71
C CYS A 103 12.72 3.16 -7.21
N PRO A 104 13.94 3.30 -6.67
CA PRO A 104 14.45 4.57 -6.12
C PRO A 104 14.60 5.64 -7.19
N THR A 105 14.76 5.27 -8.46
CA THR A 105 14.88 6.21 -9.57
C THR A 105 13.99 5.81 -10.76
N ALA A 106 13.90 6.67 -11.76
CA ALA A 106 13.11 6.40 -12.97
C ALA A 106 13.74 5.34 -13.89
N THR A 107 14.94 4.88 -13.60
CA THR A 107 15.69 3.90 -14.41
C THR A 107 16.16 2.70 -13.60
N GLU A 108 16.22 2.83 -12.29
CA GLU A 108 16.76 1.81 -11.40
C GLU A 108 15.65 1.23 -10.53
N CYS A 109 15.45 -0.08 -10.64
CA CYS A 109 14.55 -0.86 -9.81
C CYS A 109 15.22 -2.15 -9.35
N MET A 110 14.89 -2.56 -8.13
CA MET A 110 15.25 -3.87 -7.56
C MET A 110 13.98 -4.62 -7.24
N ALA A 111 13.87 -5.86 -7.73
CA ALA A 111 12.79 -6.75 -7.37
C ALA A 111 13.34 -8.01 -6.68
N VAL A 112 12.58 -8.52 -5.73
CA VAL A 112 13.01 -9.60 -4.83
C VAL A 112 11.93 -10.66 -4.71
N GLY A 113 12.33 -11.89 -4.35
CA GLY A 113 11.38 -12.99 -4.19
C GLY A 113 12.06 -14.32 -3.86
N SER A 114 11.52 -15.38 -4.44
CA SER A 114 12.08 -16.74 -4.32
C SER A 114 12.09 -17.47 -5.66
N ASN A 115 12.94 -18.50 -5.76
CA ASN A 115 13.01 -19.31 -6.97
C ASN A 115 11.89 -20.38 -7.06
N GLY A 116 10.99 -20.45 -6.07
CA GLY A 116 9.83 -21.38 -6.08
C GLY A 116 10.17 -22.85 -6.17
N SER A 117 11.44 -23.25 -6.03
CA SER A 117 11.87 -24.64 -6.16
C SER A 117 11.70 -25.42 -4.86
N SER A 118 11.84 -26.75 -4.94
CA SER A 118 11.87 -27.63 -3.75
C SER A 118 13.09 -27.39 -2.86
N LEU A 119 14.12 -26.73 -3.38
CA LEU A 119 15.24 -26.16 -2.63
C LEU A 119 15.15 -24.63 -2.76
N PRO A 120 14.34 -23.97 -1.90
CA PRO A 120 14.08 -22.56 -2.05
C PRO A 120 15.36 -21.74 -1.87
N ALA A 121 15.50 -20.71 -2.67
CA ALA A 121 16.58 -19.73 -2.57
C ALA A 121 15.98 -18.34 -2.86
N GLY A 122 16.45 -17.36 -2.10
CA GLY A 122 16.10 -15.97 -2.33
C GLY A 122 16.57 -15.51 -3.72
N VAL A 123 15.78 -14.66 -4.34
CA VAL A 123 16.05 -14.07 -5.67
C VAL A 123 16.10 -12.56 -5.54
N VAL A 124 17.08 -11.97 -6.23
CA VAL A 124 17.18 -10.52 -6.43
C VAL A 124 17.45 -10.29 -7.92
N VAL A 125 16.68 -9.39 -8.52
CA VAL A 125 16.90 -8.91 -9.88
C VAL A 125 16.91 -7.39 -9.90
N THR A 126 17.75 -6.79 -10.73
CA THR A 126 17.91 -5.36 -10.84
C THR A 126 17.86 -4.90 -12.29
N THR A 127 17.42 -3.66 -12.47
CA THR A 127 17.54 -2.93 -13.74
C THR A 127 18.12 -1.55 -13.49
N SER A 128 18.91 -1.05 -14.43
CA SER A 128 19.44 0.33 -14.44
C SER A 128 19.05 1.11 -15.70
N ASP A 129 18.21 0.52 -16.55
CA ASP A 129 17.80 1.06 -17.86
C ASP A 129 16.27 1.12 -18.04
N ALA A 130 15.55 1.29 -16.93
CA ALA A 130 14.09 1.35 -16.86
C ALA A 130 13.41 0.03 -17.29
N GLY A 131 14.08 -1.10 -17.04
CA GLY A 131 13.57 -2.44 -17.31
C GLY A 131 13.72 -2.87 -18.76
N ALA A 132 14.56 -2.19 -19.56
CA ALA A 132 14.92 -2.72 -20.89
C ALA A 132 15.67 -4.05 -20.75
N VAL A 133 16.48 -4.16 -19.68
CA VAL A 133 17.12 -5.41 -19.26
C VAL A 133 16.98 -5.54 -17.74
N TRP A 134 16.55 -6.72 -17.29
CA TRP A 134 16.59 -7.14 -15.90
C TRP A 134 17.66 -8.20 -15.73
N ASN A 135 18.58 -7.99 -14.81
CA ASN A 135 19.70 -8.88 -14.54
C ASN A 135 19.55 -9.53 -13.18
N PRO A 136 19.82 -10.84 -13.05
CA PRO A 136 20.01 -11.44 -11.76
C PRO A 136 21.10 -10.74 -10.97
N ALA A 137 20.87 -10.56 -9.66
CA ALA A 137 21.83 -10.02 -8.71
C ALA A 137 22.05 -11.00 -7.57
N THR A 138 23.02 -10.72 -6.70
CA THR A 138 23.32 -11.59 -5.57
C THR A 138 22.18 -11.50 -4.55
N ALA A 139 21.66 -12.63 -4.09
CA ALA A 139 20.76 -12.67 -2.93
C ALA A 139 21.54 -12.67 -1.62
N PRO A 140 20.97 -12.18 -0.50
CA PRO A 140 21.59 -12.28 0.81
C PRO A 140 21.93 -13.72 1.17
N ALA A 141 23.14 -13.95 1.70
CA ALA A 141 23.62 -15.31 2.01
C ALA A 141 22.71 -16.01 3.03
N GLY A 142 22.27 -17.23 2.71
CA GLY A 142 21.35 -18.01 3.53
C GLY A 142 19.86 -17.68 3.36
N ALA A 143 19.51 -16.78 2.42
CA ALA A 143 18.12 -16.47 2.10
C ALA A 143 17.43 -17.65 1.40
N LEU A 144 16.33 -18.14 1.96
CA LEU A 144 15.37 -19.01 1.26
C LEU A 144 14.34 -18.19 0.49
N SER A 145 14.02 -16.98 0.97
CA SER A 145 13.26 -15.98 0.25
C SER A 145 13.68 -14.58 0.69
N VAL A 146 13.47 -13.60 -0.19
CA VAL A 146 13.53 -12.18 0.14
C VAL A 146 12.11 -11.65 0.06
N ALA A 147 11.51 -11.35 1.22
CA ALA A 147 10.08 -11.08 1.33
C ALA A 147 9.71 -9.68 0.78
N SER A 148 10.50 -8.68 1.13
CA SER A 148 10.27 -7.29 0.75
C SER A 148 11.58 -6.50 0.64
N VAL A 149 11.55 -5.39 -0.08
CA VAL A 149 12.70 -4.49 -0.26
C VAL A 149 12.25 -3.03 -0.30
N SER A 150 13.01 -2.16 0.36
CA SER A 150 12.83 -0.71 0.32
C SER A 150 14.18 -0.05 0.04
N CYS A 151 14.27 0.73 -1.03
CA CYS A 151 15.48 1.45 -1.43
C CYS A 151 15.24 2.97 -1.34
N ALA A 152 15.91 3.65 -0.45
CA ALA A 152 15.93 5.11 -0.40
C ALA A 152 16.75 5.69 -1.58
N SER A 153 17.75 4.95 -2.04
CA SER A 153 18.57 5.21 -3.22
C SER A 153 19.18 3.90 -3.72
N PRO A 154 19.81 3.83 -4.91
CA PRO A 154 20.57 2.65 -5.33
C PRO A 154 21.70 2.23 -4.36
N ALA A 155 22.22 3.20 -3.61
CA ALA A 155 23.26 2.96 -2.60
C ALA A 155 22.71 2.75 -1.18
N ASP A 156 21.40 2.58 -1.03
CA ASP A 156 20.77 2.36 0.28
C ASP A 156 19.48 1.57 0.11
N CYS A 157 19.61 0.25 0.11
CA CYS A 157 18.51 -0.71 0.03
C CYS A 157 18.48 -1.59 1.26
N LEU A 158 17.32 -1.70 1.89
CA LEU A 158 17.04 -2.64 2.98
C LEU A 158 16.09 -3.71 2.49
N ALA A 159 16.35 -4.96 2.84
CA ALA A 159 15.49 -6.09 2.53
C ALA A 159 15.12 -6.87 3.79
N ILE A 160 13.92 -7.46 3.81
CA ILE A 160 13.52 -8.46 4.81
C ILE A 160 13.67 -9.84 4.19
N VAL A 161 14.39 -10.68 4.88
CA VAL A 161 14.86 -11.98 4.40
C VAL A 161 14.37 -13.08 5.33
N SER A 162 13.96 -14.21 4.75
CA SER A 162 13.61 -15.42 5.49
C SER A 162 14.62 -16.53 5.23
N ASP A 163 15.07 -17.21 6.30
CA ASP A 163 15.80 -18.46 6.23
C ASP A 163 14.91 -19.69 6.51
N GLY A 164 13.57 -19.49 6.51
CA GLY A 164 12.56 -20.51 6.78
C GLY A 164 12.24 -20.68 8.27
N SER A 165 13.06 -20.14 9.16
CA SER A 165 12.85 -20.20 10.60
C SER A 165 12.79 -18.80 11.25
N THR A 166 13.55 -17.86 10.72
CA THR A 166 13.65 -16.49 11.23
C THR A 166 13.55 -15.47 10.10
N LEU A 167 13.06 -14.28 10.47
CA LEU A 167 13.12 -13.10 9.62
C LEU A 167 14.25 -12.20 10.10
N TRP A 168 15.00 -11.65 9.16
CA TRP A 168 16.11 -10.74 9.42
C TRP A 168 16.25 -9.70 8.31
N SER A 169 16.90 -8.61 8.61
CA SER A 169 17.16 -7.55 7.66
C SER A 169 18.55 -7.68 7.04
N ALA A 170 18.65 -7.29 5.77
CA ALA A 170 19.91 -7.16 5.04
C ALA A 170 19.98 -5.81 4.35
N GLN A 171 21.15 -5.17 4.40
CA GLN A 171 21.42 -3.92 3.67
C GLN A 171 22.35 -4.18 2.49
N SER A 172 22.06 -3.51 1.38
CA SER A 172 22.97 -3.35 0.24
C SER A 172 23.26 -1.88 0.01
N THR A 173 24.53 -1.54 -0.18
CA THR A 173 25.00 -0.20 -0.52
C THR A 173 25.50 -0.07 -1.96
N ASP A 174 25.33 -1.15 -2.74
CA ASP A 174 25.81 -1.30 -4.12
C ASP A 174 24.76 -1.90 -5.05
N PHE A 175 23.49 -1.59 -4.75
CA PHE A 175 22.32 -2.00 -5.53
C PHE A 175 22.20 -3.51 -5.72
N GLY A 176 22.39 -4.28 -4.65
CA GLY A 176 22.19 -5.73 -4.61
C GLY A 176 23.37 -6.56 -5.11
N GLN A 177 24.55 -5.95 -5.37
CA GLN A 177 25.74 -6.73 -5.71
C GLN A 177 26.28 -7.45 -4.48
N THR A 178 26.27 -6.79 -3.33
CA THR A 178 26.60 -7.38 -2.03
C THR A 178 25.57 -7.02 -0.97
N TRP A 179 25.43 -7.90 0.04
CA TRP A 179 24.51 -7.72 1.16
C TRP A 179 25.22 -7.94 2.48
N GLN A 180 24.95 -7.04 3.42
CA GLN A 180 25.34 -7.18 4.82
C GLN A 180 24.12 -7.58 5.64
N ARG A 181 24.19 -8.69 6.37
CA ARG A 181 23.18 -9.06 7.35
C ARG A 181 23.19 -8.06 8.50
N PHE A 182 22.01 -7.55 8.84
CA PHE A 182 21.78 -6.67 9.97
C PHE A 182 21.07 -7.40 11.12
N GLY A 183 20.01 -6.79 11.68
CA GLY A 183 19.29 -7.32 12.81
C GLY A 183 18.32 -8.44 12.48
N ASN A 184 18.10 -9.34 13.41
CA ASN A 184 16.96 -10.24 13.34
C ASN A 184 15.70 -9.47 13.75
N LEU A 185 14.59 -9.75 13.07
CA LEU A 185 13.28 -9.34 13.56
C LEU A 185 12.99 -10.12 14.86
N PRO A 186 12.11 -9.60 15.75
CA PRO A 186 11.76 -10.31 16.98
C PRO A 186 11.35 -11.75 16.71
N GLY A 187 11.88 -12.71 17.46
CA GLY A 187 11.82 -14.14 17.11
C GLY A 187 10.43 -14.75 17.09
N SER A 188 9.41 -14.05 17.58
CA SER A 188 8.00 -14.42 17.45
C SER A 188 7.29 -13.77 16.26
N PHE A 189 7.96 -12.85 15.55
CA PHE A 189 7.37 -12.14 14.43
C PHE A 189 7.33 -13.04 13.19
N LEU A 190 6.15 -13.16 12.59
CA LEU A 190 5.87 -13.93 11.39
C LEU A 190 5.22 -13.03 10.33
N GLY A 191 5.38 -13.44 9.10
CA GLY A 191 4.89 -12.70 7.94
C GLY A 191 5.92 -11.66 7.50
N GLY A 192 6.18 -11.62 6.21
CA GLY A 192 6.96 -10.59 5.57
C GLY A 192 5.99 -9.65 4.84
N GLY A 193 5.17 -8.92 5.60
CA GLY A 193 4.37 -7.84 5.04
C GLY A 193 5.26 -6.76 4.44
N ASP A 194 4.64 -5.71 3.96
CA ASP A 194 5.36 -4.63 3.31
C ASP A 194 6.40 -3.98 4.26
N LEU A 195 7.59 -3.73 3.70
CA LEU A 195 8.66 -2.99 4.37
C LEU A 195 8.57 -1.52 3.96
N TRP A 196 8.19 -0.66 4.89
CA TRP A 196 8.29 0.77 4.72
C TRP A 196 9.52 1.33 5.44
N CYS A 197 10.32 2.16 4.75
CA CYS A 197 11.40 2.92 5.36
C CYS A 197 11.30 4.39 5.01
N GLY A 198 11.32 5.24 6.02
CA GLY A 198 11.28 6.69 5.90
C GLY A 198 12.64 7.35 6.03
N VAL A 199 12.65 8.66 5.88
CA VAL A 199 13.86 9.47 6.08
C VAL A 199 14.28 9.40 7.55
N GLY A 200 15.59 9.24 7.80
CA GLY A 200 16.12 9.21 9.17
C GLY A 200 16.27 7.82 9.77
N GLY A 201 16.05 6.77 8.99
CA GLY A 201 16.31 5.39 9.40
C GLY A 201 15.16 4.69 10.13
N ALA A 202 14.00 5.33 10.23
CA ALA A 202 12.80 4.66 10.75
C ALA A 202 12.28 3.67 9.70
N CYS A 203 12.16 2.39 10.07
CA CYS A 203 11.58 1.35 9.22
C CYS A 203 10.50 0.58 9.98
N LEU A 204 9.46 0.16 9.27
CA LEU A 204 8.35 -0.63 9.78
C LEU A 204 8.14 -1.87 8.92
N VAL A 205 7.81 -2.98 9.57
CA VAL A 205 7.32 -4.19 8.90
C VAL A 205 6.01 -4.58 9.57
N ALA A 206 4.94 -4.66 8.79
CA ALA A 206 3.66 -5.21 9.23
C ALA A 206 3.68 -6.74 9.19
N GLY A 207 2.99 -7.39 10.10
CA GLY A 207 2.93 -8.84 10.17
C GLY A 207 2.10 -9.31 11.36
N HIS A 208 2.48 -10.45 11.94
CA HIS A 208 1.78 -11.01 13.08
C HIS A 208 2.71 -11.80 14.00
N VAL A 209 2.27 -12.06 15.22
CA VAL A 209 2.88 -13.00 16.14
C VAL A 209 1.90 -14.15 16.40
N PRO A 210 2.39 -15.40 16.58
CA PRO A 210 1.53 -16.52 16.90
C PRO A 210 0.93 -16.35 18.31
N THR A 211 -0.31 -16.77 18.47
CA THR A 211 -0.97 -16.82 19.77
C THR A 211 -1.13 -18.26 20.24
N THR A 212 -1.38 -18.45 21.52
CA THR A 212 -1.66 -19.77 22.10
C THR A 212 -2.96 -20.40 21.58
N SER A 213 -3.86 -19.61 21.02
CA SER A 213 -5.09 -20.06 20.39
C SER A 213 -4.92 -20.58 18.95
N GLY A 214 -3.70 -20.48 18.41
CA GLY A 214 -3.39 -20.88 17.02
C GLY A 214 -3.75 -19.83 15.96
N HIS A 215 -4.35 -18.70 16.36
CA HIS A 215 -4.59 -17.55 15.47
C HIS A 215 -3.42 -16.58 15.56
N GLY A 216 -3.10 -15.88 14.47
CA GLY A 216 -2.13 -14.80 14.51
C GLY A 216 -2.70 -13.55 15.20
N GLN A 217 -1.88 -12.82 15.95
CA GLN A 217 -2.17 -11.47 16.42
C GLN A 217 -1.36 -10.48 15.59
N GLY A 218 -2.02 -9.47 15.06
CA GLY A 218 -1.35 -8.41 14.31
C GLY A 218 -0.19 -7.80 15.10
N ALA A 219 0.91 -7.54 14.42
CA ALA A 219 2.11 -6.99 15.02
C ALA A 219 2.82 -6.06 14.03
N VAL A 220 3.54 -5.08 14.56
CA VAL A 220 4.44 -4.22 13.79
C VAL A 220 5.83 -4.35 14.40
N ALA A 221 6.82 -4.68 13.57
CA ALA A 221 8.21 -4.57 13.93
C ALA A 221 8.73 -3.19 13.52
N LEU A 222 9.37 -2.48 14.45
CA LEU A 222 9.91 -1.13 14.29
C LEU A 222 11.43 -1.17 14.43
N SER A 223 12.11 -0.49 13.51
CA SER A 223 13.52 -0.11 13.61
C SER A 223 13.64 1.41 13.58
N ALA A 224 14.53 1.98 14.38
CA ALA A 224 14.86 3.40 14.40
C ALA A 224 16.27 3.70 13.85
N ASP A 225 16.98 2.67 13.39
CA ASP A 225 18.40 2.71 13.04
C ASP A 225 18.71 2.10 11.65
N GLY A 226 17.73 2.18 10.73
CA GLY A 226 17.88 1.69 9.36
C GLY A 226 17.88 0.17 9.24
N GLY A 227 17.19 -0.51 10.14
CA GLY A 227 17.07 -1.97 10.12
C GLY A 227 18.19 -2.72 10.85
N GLN A 228 19.05 -2.02 11.59
CA GLN A 228 20.12 -2.68 12.35
C GLN A 228 19.57 -3.41 13.59
N THR A 229 18.60 -2.79 14.26
CA THR A 229 17.88 -3.41 15.39
C THR A 229 16.37 -3.28 15.20
N TRP A 230 15.64 -4.27 15.69
CA TRP A 230 14.19 -4.35 15.58
C TRP A 230 13.54 -4.66 16.92
N ALA A 231 12.43 -4.00 17.19
CA ALA A 231 11.58 -4.24 18.35
C ALA A 231 10.12 -4.35 17.95
N LEU A 232 9.31 -5.09 18.71
CA LEU A 232 7.86 -5.05 18.55
C LEU A 232 7.33 -3.73 19.06
N ALA A 233 6.52 -3.07 18.25
CA ALA A 233 5.74 -1.92 18.66
C ALA A 233 4.59 -2.36 19.59
N THR A 234 4.09 -1.44 20.42
CA THR A 234 2.92 -1.69 21.25
C THR A 234 1.67 -1.52 20.38
N VAL A 235 1.00 -2.63 20.06
CA VAL A 235 -0.25 -2.66 19.32
C VAL A 235 -1.40 -3.06 20.24
N PRO A 236 -2.67 -2.66 19.97
CA PRO A 236 -3.83 -3.20 20.66
C PRO A 236 -3.86 -4.73 20.54
N SER A 237 -4.57 -5.41 21.45
CA SER A 237 -4.80 -6.86 21.34
C SER A 237 -5.80 -7.15 20.21
N VAL A 238 -5.37 -6.94 19.01
CA VAL A 238 -6.12 -7.20 17.78
C VAL A 238 -6.01 -8.65 17.39
N SER A 239 -7.06 -9.21 16.90
CA SER A 239 -7.08 -10.58 16.39
C SER A 239 -7.09 -10.52 14.86
N GLY A 240 -5.93 -10.47 14.22
CA GLY A 240 -5.88 -10.41 12.78
C GLY A 240 -4.46 -10.40 12.24
N LEU A 241 -4.33 -10.21 10.95
CA LEU A 241 -3.05 -10.14 10.26
C LEU A 241 -2.87 -8.72 9.73
N LEU A 242 -1.79 -8.05 10.13
CA LEU A 242 -1.40 -6.79 9.50
C LEU A 242 -0.57 -7.10 8.25
N GLN A 243 -0.88 -6.42 7.15
CA GLN A 243 -0.28 -6.67 5.84
C GLN A 243 0.55 -5.49 5.33
N SER A 244 0.15 -4.27 5.65
CA SER A 244 0.81 -3.06 5.16
C SER A 244 1.00 -2.04 6.27
N ALA A 245 2.07 -1.24 6.18
CA ALA A 245 2.33 -0.08 7.03
C ALA A 245 2.90 1.07 6.20
N ALA A 246 2.47 2.30 6.49
CA ALA A 246 2.96 3.50 5.83
C ALA A 246 2.97 4.67 6.81
N CYS A 247 3.98 5.54 6.72
CA CYS A 247 4.04 6.74 7.56
C CYS A 247 3.95 8.00 6.68
N PRO A 248 2.80 8.70 6.67
CA PRO A 248 2.67 9.98 5.98
C PRO A 248 3.57 11.08 6.55
N SER A 249 4.01 10.94 7.79
CA SER A 249 4.98 11.86 8.43
C SER A 249 5.87 11.11 9.43
N ALA A 250 6.91 11.75 9.93
CA ALA A 250 7.80 11.15 10.92
C ALA A 250 7.10 10.74 12.24
N SER A 251 5.99 11.37 12.58
CA SER A 251 5.21 11.07 13.79
C SER A 251 3.95 10.25 13.54
N THR A 252 3.39 10.33 12.33
CA THR A 252 2.12 9.66 12.02
C THR A 252 2.38 8.43 11.18
N CYS A 253 1.89 7.28 11.62
CA CYS A 253 1.95 6.04 10.86
C CYS A 253 0.58 5.33 10.86
N LEU A 254 0.36 4.53 9.83
CA LEU A 254 -0.82 3.69 9.62
C LEU A 254 -0.36 2.24 9.45
N ALA A 255 -1.13 1.29 9.96
CA ALA A 255 -0.98 -0.12 9.66
C ALA A 255 -2.35 -0.73 9.38
N GLY A 256 -2.42 -1.54 8.35
CA GLY A 256 -3.68 -2.12 7.89
C GLY A 256 -3.60 -3.61 7.65
N GLY A 257 -4.76 -4.25 7.70
CA GLY A 257 -4.88 -5.68 7.51
C GLY A 257 -6.30 -6.17 7.68
N THR A 258 -6.44 -7.37 8.22
CA THR A 258 -7.71 -8.05 8.41
C THR A 258 -7.93 -8.39 9.88
N LYS A 259 -9.08 -8.02 10.41
CA LYS A 259 -9.52 -8.39 11.77
C LYS A 259 -10.29 -9.71 11.70
N SER A 260 -9.77 -10.74 12.35
CA SER A 260 -10.52 -11.98 12.50
C SER A 260 -11.55 -11.83 13.61
N THR A 261 -12.83 -11.92 13.26
CA THR A 261 -13.92 -11.71 14.22
C THR A 261 -14.47 -13.00 14.83
N THR A 262 -14.13 -14.18 14.28
CA THR A 262 -14.66 -15.46 14.79
C THR A 262 -13.78 -16.66 14.40
N THR A 263 -14.02 -17.78 15.11
CA THR A 263 -13.43 -19.09 14.86
C THR A 263 -14.04 -19.83 13.64
N SER A 264 -14.92 -19.21 12.87
CA SER A 264 -15.54 -19.84 11.70
C SER A 264 -15.17 -19.05 10.43
N ASP A 265 -14.58 -19.73 9.47
CA ASP A 265 -14.10 -19.25 8.18
C ASP A 265 -15.20 -18.72 7.21
N ILE A 266 -16.41 -18.49 7.70
CA ILE A 266 -17.61 -18.22 6.86
C ILE A 266 -18.09 -16.76 6.98
N VAL A 267 -17.57 -15.99 7.94
CA VAL A 267 -17.97 -14.58 8.11
C VAL A 267 -17.01 -13.73 7.27
N PRO A 268 -17.50 -12.77 6.46
CA PRO A 268 -16.64 -11.84 5.75
C PRO A 268 -15.64 -11.21 6.73
N ALA A 269 -14.38 -11.21 6.35
CA ALA A 269 -13.33 -10.53 7.11
C ALA A 269 -13.74 -9.06 7.30
N GLN A 270 -13.30 -8.46 8.40
CA GLN A 270 -13.44 -7.04 8.66
C GLN A 270 -12.07 -6.39 8.57
N GLY A 271 -11.97 -5.33 7.80
CA GLY A 271 -10.73 -4.58 7.69
C GLY A 271 -10.29 -4.01 9.04
N GLU A 272 -9.00 -4.02 9.26
CA GLU A 272 -8.35 -3.43 10.43
C GLU A 272 -7.47 -2.27 10.01
N LEU A 273 -7.56 -1.19 10.77
CA LEU A 273 -6.72 -0.01 10.59
C LEU A 273 -6.23 0.48 11.94
N LEU A 274 -4.93 0.56 12.10
CA LEU A 274 -4.25 1.10 13.26
C LEU A 274 -3.62 2.44 12.91
N HIS A 275 -3.60 3.35 13.86
CA HIS A 275 -3.00 4.68 13.75
C HIS A 275 -2.00 4.90 14.88
N SER A 276 -0.84 5.43 14.55
CA SER A 276 0.21 5.87 15.48
C SER A 276 0.45 7.36 15.30
N VAL A 277 0.75 8.05 16.40
CA VAL A 277 1.11 9.48 16.43
C VAL A 277 2.51 9.71 17.01
N ASP A 278 3.25 8.64 17.26
CA ASP A 278 4.59 8.66 17.85
C ASP A 278 5.64 7.92 17.00
N GLY A 279 5.43 7.91 15.68
CA GLY A 279 6.36 7.31 14.73
C GLY A 279 6.34 5.78 14.72
N GLY A 280 5.22 5.17 15.10
CA GLY A 280 5.02 3.71 15.04
C GLY A 280 5.39 2.99 16.34
N HIS A 281 5.70 3.70 17.44
CA HIS A 281 6.02 3.06 18.72
C HIS A 281 4.78 2.52 19.43
N THR A 282 3.68 3.29 19.42
CA THR A 282 2.40 2.87 19.97
C THR A 282 1.28 3.07 18.95
N TRP A 283 0.30 2.18 18.98
CA TRP A 283 -0.78 2.12 18.00
C TRP A 283 -2.14 2.09 18.69
N THR A 284 -3.12 2.67 18.04
CA THR A 284 -4.51 2.66 18.47
C THR A 284 -5.40 2.24 17.32
N ASP A 285 -6.51 1.53 17.62
CA ASP A 285 -7.55 1.24 16.62
C ASP A 285 -8.17 2.54 16.09
N VAL A 286 -8.34 2.63 14.79
CA VAL A 286 -9.24 3.61 14.19
C VAL A 286 -10.67 3.16 14.45
N THR A 287 -11.44 3.98 15.15
CA THR A 287 -12.77 3.63 15.67
C THR A 287 -13.81 3.36 14.57
N ASP A 288 -13.65 4.01 13.43
CA ASP A 288 -14.49 3.76 12.26
C ASP A 288 -13.83 2.65 11.42
N ALA A 289 -14.56 1.55 11.20
CA ALA A 289 -14.06 0.47 10.35
C ALA A 289 -13.64 1.02 8.98
N PRO A 290 -12.47 0.62 8.46
CA PRO A 290 -12.07 1.03 7.14
C PRO A 290 -13.10 0.55 6.10
N PRO A 291 -13.37 1.31 5.04
CA PRO A 291 -14.34 0.91 4.01
C PRO A 291 -13.78 -0.16 3.05
N VAL A 292 -12.92 -1.01 3.55
CA VAL A 292 -12.24 -2.12 2.88
C VAL A 292 -12.21 -3.27 3.88
N ASP A 293 -12.71 -4.44 3.50
CA ASP A 293 -12.87 -5.57 4.42
C ASP A 293 -11.57 -6.35 4.67
N ASP A 294 -10.58 -6.17 3.81
CA ASP A 294 -9.21 -6.67 3.94
C ASP A 294 -8.27 -5.63 3.37
N VAL A 295 -7.49 -4.96 4.23
CA VAL A 295 -6.54 -3.94 3.81
C VAL A 295 -5.24 -4.62 3.39
N SER A 296 -5.02 -4.72 2.09
CA SER A 296 -3.83 -5.37 1.53
C SER A 296 -2.63 -4.44 1.48
N ASP A 297 -2.84 -3.16 1.10
CA ASP A 297 -1.74 -2.21 0.97
C ASP A 297 -2.19 -0.76 1.12
N MET A 298 -1.25 0.10 1.55
CA MET A 298 -1.44 1.54 1.74
C MET A 298 -0.21 2.32 1.31
N GLU A 299 -0.42 3.45 0.64
CA GLU A 299 0.63 4.42 0.36
C GLU A 299 0.16 5.85 0.64
N CYS A 300 1.04 6.63 1.25
CA CYS A 300 0.79 8.03 1.58
C CYS A 300 1.74 8.94 0.77
N PRO A 301 1.36 9.40 -0.43
CA PRO A 301 2.20 10.27 -1.25
C PRO A 301 2.42 11.66 -0.65
N THR A 302 1.64 12.05 0.35
CA THR A 302 1.84 13.29 1.14
C THR A 302 1.47 13.07 2.60
N ALA A 303 1.83 14.01 3.46
CA ALA A 303 1.49 13.96 4.89
C ALA A 303 -0.02 13.93 5.18
N THR A 304 -0.87 14.29 4.23
CA THR A 304 -2.32 14.34 4.41
C THR A 304 -3.11 13.39 3.51
N VAL A 305 -2.54 12.97 2.40
CA VAL A 305 -3.23 12.11 1.42
C VAL A 305 -2.66 10.71 1.50
N CYS A 306 -3.52 9.74 1.75
CA CYS A 306 -3.19 8.31 1.69
C CYS A 306 -4.19 7.57 0.79
N ALA A 307 -3.72 6.58 0.07
CA ALA A 307 -4.51 5.59 -0.65
C ALA A 307 -4.45 4.26 0.09
N MET A 308 -5.56 3.56 0.09
CA MET A 308 -5.71 2.22 0.65
C MET A 308 -6.36 1.34 -0.39
N VAL A 309 -5.87 0.13 -0.56
CA VAL A 309 -6.44 -0.89 -1.45
C VAL A 309 -6.59 -2.21 -0.74
N GLY A 310 -7.45 -3.06 -1.29
CA GLY A 310 -7.66 -4.39 -0.76
C GLY A 310 -8.90 -5.07 -1.32
N THR A 311 -9.61 -5.79 -0.47
CA THR A 311 -10.79 -6.58 -0.81
C THR A 311 -12.04 -6.05 -0.13
N HIS A 312 -13.14 -6.06 -0.86
CA HIS A 312 -14.49 -5.93 -0.31
C HIS A 312 -15.29 -7.19 -0.65
N TRP A 313 -16.01 -7.71 0.34
CA TRP A 313 -16.84 -8.90 0.18
C TRP A 313 -18.30 -8.48 0.05
N ALA A 314 -18.94 -8.84 -1.05
CA ALA A 314 -20.34 -8.51 -1.31
C ALA A 314 -21.12 -9.70 -1.83
N GLY A 315 -22.44 -9.70 -1.57
CA GLY A 315 -23.36 -10.73 -2.06
C GLY A 315 -23.55 -11.92 -1.12
N ASN A 316 -24.40 -12.85 -1.56
CA ASN A 316 -24.65 -14.13 -0.88
C ASN A 316 -24.82 -15.23 -1.94
N PRO A 317 -23.83 -16.14 -2.14
CA PRO A 317 -22.55 -16.22 -1.41
C PRO A 317 -21.66 -14.98 -1.62
N PRO A 318 -20.79 -14.66 -0.66
CA PRO A 318 -19.91 -13.50 -0.77
C PRO A 318 -18.90 -13.67 -1.91
N VAL A 319 -18.72 -12.61 -2.70
CA VAL A 319 -17.75 -12.52 -3.81
C VAL A 319 -16.73 -11.45 -3.46
N ALA A 320 -15.46 -11.79 -3.59
CA ALA A 320 -14.36 -10.86 -3.40
C ALA A 320 -14.28 -9.86 -4.56
N THR A 321 -14.11 -8.60 -4.24
CA THR A 321 -13.96 -7.51 -5.21
C THR A 321 -12.86 -6.57 -4.75
N GLY A 322 -12.17 -5.93 -5.68
CA GLY A 322 -11.19 -4.91 -5.36
C GLY A 322 -11.85 -3.69 -4.73
N ALA A 323 -11.27 -3.20 -3.66
CA ALA A 323 -11.71 -2.00 -2.95
C ALA A 323 -10.60 -0.95 -2.92
N VAL A 324 -11.01 0.31 -2.96
CA VAL A 324 -10.11 1.47 -2.87
C VAL A 324 -10.71 2.49 -1.93
N ALA A 325 -9.89 3.01 -1.04
CA ALA A 325 -10.25 4.12 -0.16
C ALA A 325 -9.15 5.18 -0.13
N GLN A 326 -9.53 6.40 0.24
CA GLN A 326 -8.64 7.54 0.35
C GLN A 326 -8.82 8.24 1.69
N SER A 327 -7.71 8.64 2.28
CA SER A 327 -7.65 9.66 3.34
C SER A 327 -7.18 10.99 2.74
N ALA A 328 -7.70 12.09 3.30
CA ALA A 328 -7.28 13.46 3.01
C ALA A 328 -6.83 14.21 4.30
N ASP A 329 -6.69 13.50 5.41
CA ASP A 329 -6.38 14.02 6.74
C ASP A 329 -5.27 13.24 7.45
N GLY A 330 -4.38 12.60 6.67
CA GLY A 330 -3.22 11.86 7.18
C GLY A 330 -3.57 10.50 7.76
N GLY A 331 -4.69 9.91 7.33
CA GLY A 331 -5.11 8.58 7.77
C GLY A 331 -6.11 8.58 8.94
N ALA A 332 -6.53 9.76 9.43
CA ALA A 332 -7.51 9.84 10.51
C ALA A 332 -8.89 9.31 10.06
N THR A 333 -9.27 9.58 8.80
CA THR A 333 -10.50 9.02 8.21
C THR A 333 -10.26 8.56 6.77
N PHE A 334 -11.01 7.55 6.33
CA PHE A 334 -10.97 7.05 4.96
C PHE A 334 -12.36 7.09 4.32
N LYS A 335 -12.39 7.38 3.02
CA LYS A 335 -13.60 7.35 2.20
C LYS A 335 -13.42 6.38 1.05
N ALA A 336 -14.39 5.47 0.90
CA ALA A 336 -14.40 4.53 -0.22
C ALA A 336 -14.55 5.23 -1.56
N SER A 337 -14.02 4.62 -2.59
CA SER A 337 -14.34 4.98 -3.96
C SER A 337 -15.82 4.72 -4.25
N SER A 338 -16.49 5.67 -4.86
CA SER A 338 -17.88 5.52 -5.33
C SER A 338 -17.99 4.78 -6.67
N ALA A 339 -16.87 4.39 -7.27
CA ALA A 339 -16.82 3.83 -8.61
C ALA A 339 -16.54 2.33 -8.63
N ALA A 340 -17.23 1.71 -9.55
CA ALA A 340 -17.04 0.44 -10.25
C ALA A 340 -16.32 -0.72 -9.53
N TYR A 341 -17.05 -1.78 -9.45
CA TYR A 341 -16.66 -3.16 -9.24
C TYR A 341 -15.38 -3.54 -10.00
N ILE A 342 -14.32 -3.84 -9.25
CA ILE A 342 -13.16 -4.56 -9.77
C ILE A 342 -13.38 -6.04 -9.40
N PRO A 343 -13.49 -6.95 -10.37
CA PRO A 343 -13.87 -8.33 -10.10
C PRO A 343 -12.78 -9.17 -9.40
N ILE A 344 -11.74 -8.53 -8.89
CA ILE A 344 -10.58 -9.17 -8.29
C ILE A 344 -10.04 -8.31 -7.15
N SER A 345 -9.52 -8.95 -6.09
CA SER A 345 -8.86 -8.26 -4.97
C SER A 345 -7.64 -7.46 -5.45
N LEU A 346 -7.48 -6.24 -4.93
CA LEU A 346 -6.28 -5.45 -5.13
C LEU A 346 -5.27 -5.77 -4.02
N ARG A 347 -4.00 -5.94 -4.39
CA ARG A 347 -2.94 -6.38 -3.46
C ARG A 347 -1.91 -5.32 -3.15
N ALA A 348 -1.63 -4.43 -4.09
CA ALA A 348 -0.64 -3.38 -3.89
C ALA A 348 -1.03 -2.08 -4.57
N VAL A 349 -0.56 -0.95 -4.02
CA VAL A 349 -0.78 0.41 -4.54
C VAL A 349 0.52 1.19 -4.54
N ALA A 350 0.75 1.98 -5.60
CA ALA A 350 1.86 2.93 -5.67
C ALA A 350 1.43 4.23 -6.34
N CYS A 351 1.89 5.36 -5.79
CA CYS A 351 1.46 6.69 -6.20
C CYS A 351 2.61 7.49 -6.84
N PRO A 352 2.75 7.50 -8.18
CA PRO A 352 3.79 8.30 -8.85
C PRO A 352 3.61 9.80 -8.68
N THR A 353 2.43 10.24 -8.26
CA THR A 353 2.11 11.64 -7.92
C THR A 353 1.10 11.71 -6.79
N PRO A 354 1.00 12.84 -6.06
CA PRO A 354 0.01 13.01 -5.02
C PRO A 354 -1.46 12.89 -5.47
N ALA A 355 -1.72 12.98 -6.76
CA ALA A 355 -3.08 12.94 -7.32
C ALA A 355 -3.40 11.62 -8.03
N HIS A 356 -2.41 10.80 -8.32
CA HIS A 356 -2.62 9.58 -9.11
C HIS A 356 -1.84 8.41 -8.53
N CYS A 357 -2.53 7.29 -8.37
CA CYS A 357 -1.93 6.02 -7.99
C CYS A 357 -2.25 4.95 -9.04
N VAL A 358 -1.49 3.89 -9.02
CA VAL A 358 -1.80 2.63 -9.70
C VAL A 358 -1.93 1.55 -8.65
N ALA A 359 -2.84 0.63 -8.86
CA ALA A 359 -3.01 -0.55 -8.01
C ALA A 359 -2.96 -1.81 -8.87
N VAL A 360 -2.53 -2.89 -8.28
CA VAL A 360 -2.44 -4.19 -8.94
C VAL A 360 -3.02 -5.29 -8.06
N GLY A 361 -3.48 -6.36 -8.69
CA GLY A 361 -3.95 -7.55 -8.00
C GLY A 361 -4.35 -8.59 -9.03
N GLY A 362 -3.92 -9.83 -8.86
CA GLY A 362 -4.14 -10.87 -9.85
C GLY A 362 -3.62 -10.47 -11.23
N ASP A 363 -4.44 -10.67 -12.24
CA ASP A 363 -4.18 -10.29 -13.64
C ASP A 363 -4.67 -8.86 -13.99
N THR A 364 -4.90 -8.02 -12.98
CA THR A 364 -5.52 -6.69 -13.16
C THR A 364 -4.59 -5.57 -12.70
N VAL A 365 -4.59 -4.49 -13.48
CA VAL A 365 -3.98 -3.21 -13.13
C VAL A 365 -5.04 -2.12 -13.14
N ALA A 366 -5.05 -1.26 -12.14
CA ALA A 366 -6.05 -0.22 -11.97
C ALA A 366 -5.40 1.16 -11.79
N ARG A 367 -6.09 2.21 -12.23
CA ARG A 367 -5.70 3.60 -12.00
C ARG A 367 -6.63 4.25 -10.99
N ILE A 368 -6.04 4.99 -10.07
CA ILE A 368 -6.75 5.70 -9.01
C ILE A 368 -6.43 7.18 -9.14
N THR A 369 -7.45 8.02 -9.16
CA THR A 369 -7.31 9.47 -9.04
C THR A 369 -7.73 9.88 -7.64
N LEU A 370 -6.80 10.47 -6.90
CA LEU A 370 -7.03 10.96 -5.55
C LEU A 370 -7.60 12.39 -5.59
N VAL A 371 -8.49 12.69 -4.67
CA VAL A 371 -9.09 14.01 -4.52
C VAL A 371 -8.22 14.83 -3.57
N ALA A 372 -7.83 16.03 -4.01
CA ALA A 372 -7.05 16.94 -3.18
C ALA A 372 -7.83 17.33 -1.90
N PRO A 373 -7.14 17.48 -0.75
CA PRO A 373 -7.76 18.01 0.46
C PRO A 373 -8.40 19.37 0.18
N GLN A 374 -9.67 19.53 0.59
CA GLN A 374 -10.33 20.84 0.51
C GLN A 374 -9.70 21.76 1.56
N PRO A 375 -9.33 23.01 1.21
CA PRO A 375 -8.85 23.95 2.21
C PRO A 375 -9.92 24.13 3.26
N ARG A 376 -9.56 23.92 4.55
CA ARG A 376 -10.45 24.24 5.67
C ARG A 376 -10.67 25.75 5.65
N HIS A 377 -11.87 26.19 5.29
CA HIS A 377 -12.28 27.57 5.51
C HIS A 377 -12.31 27.78 7.02
N SER A 378 -11.29 28.46 7.54
CA SER A 378 -11.34 28.96 8.92
C SER A 378 -12.53 29.91 9.02
N HIS A 379 -13.58 29.50 9.70
CA HIS A 379 -14.60 30.43 10.17
C HIS A 379 -13.90 31.36 11.18
N ALA A 380 -13.42 32.50 10.69
CA ALA A 380 -13.12 33.60 11.58
C ALA A 380 -14.47 33.99 12.23
N SER A 381 -14.65 33.60 13.49
CA SER A 381 -15.75 34.08 14.32
C SER A 381 -15.55 35.59 14.49
N ALA A 382 -16.22 36.37 13.68
CA ALA A 382 -16.41 37.76 13.98
C ALA A 382 -17.38 37.80 15.17
N HIS A 383 -16.84 37.93 16.38
CA HIS A 383 -17.62 38.39 17.52
C HIS A 383 -17.84 39.89 17.35
N PRO A 384 -19.08 40.39 17.59
CA PRO A 384 -19.41 41.81 17.58
C PRO A 384 -18.76 42.58 18.73
#